data_fd55ef0e0a46b60e82cb3f0ff2069375
#
_entry.id   fd55ef0e0a46b60e82cb3f0ff2069375
#
_cell.length_a   1.000
_cell.length_b   1.000
_cell.length_c   1.000
_cell.angle_alpha   90.00
_cell.angle_beta   90.00
_cell.angle_gamma   90.00
#
_symmetry.space_group_name_H-M   'P 1'
#
loop_
_entity.id
_entity.type
_entity.pdbx_description
1 polymer ?
#
loop_
_entity_poly.entity_id
_entity_poly.type
_entity_poly.pdbx_seq_one_letter_code
_entity_poly.pdbx_strand_id
1 'polypeptide(L)'
;TFLITVAAYLKGYDPTQDGLQLSERLNWLPDLGLAWAVGADGLSMPLILLTSFITALAVLAAWPVSYKPKLFFFLLLAMDGGQIAVFAVQDMLLFFLAWELELLPVYLLLAIWGGKKRQYAATKFIIYTAGSSLFILLVALAMGFFGGGVPNFEYTHLAEQSFGTGFQMLCYAGLLIAFGVKLPIVPLHTWLPDAHGEATAPVHMLLAGILLKMGG
;
A
#
# COMPACT_ATOMS: atom_id res chain seq x y z
N THR A 1 -3.76 -10.79 -13.45
CA THR A 1 -2.96 -10.72 -12.19
C THR A 1 -3.08 -12.04 -11.43
N PHE A 2 -4.27 -12.49 -10.97
CA PHE A 2 -4.44 -13.65 -10.07
C PHE A 2 -3.75 -14.94 -10.55
N LEU A 3 -3.93 -15.34 -11.81
CA LEU A 3 -3.29 -16.56 -12.34
C LEU A 3 -1.75 -16.47 -12.36
N ILE A 4 -1.22 -15.26 -12.55
CA ILE A 4 0.23 -15.02 -12.53
C ILE A 4 0.76 -15.13 -11.10
N THR A 5 0.07 -14.55 -10.11
CA THR A 5 0.48 -14.65 -8.70
C THR A 5 0.41 -16.09 -8.18
N VAL A 6 -0.64 -16.84 -8.57
CA VAL A 6 -0.73 -18.29 -8.27
C VAL A 6 0.41 -19.07 -8.91
N ALA A 7 0.74 -18.77 -10.19
CA ALA A 7 1.85 -19.45 -10.86
C ALA A 7 3.21 -19.11 -10.21
N ALA A 8 3.41 -17.86 -9.78
CA ALA A 8 4.61 -17.46 -9.05
C ALA A 8 4.73 -18.18 -7.70
N TYR A 9 3.62 -18.33 -6.97
CA TYR A 9 3.57 -19.08 -5.73
C TYR A 9 3.92 -20.57 -5.95
N LEU A 10 3.28 -21.22 -6.90
CA LEU A 10 3.43 -22.66 -7.12
C LEU A 10 4.79 -23.06 -7.73
N LYS A 11 5.43 -22.16 -8.49
CA LYS A 11 6.68 -22.48 -9.22
C LYS A 11 7.92 -21.83 -8.65
N GLY A 12 7.77 -20.71 -7.94
CA GLY A 12 8.91 -19.90 -7.53
C GLY A 12 9.02 -19.64 -6.04
N TYR A 13 7.98 -19.96 -5.26
CA TYR A 13 7.96 -19.73 -3.81
C TYR A 13 8.02 -21.06 -3.05
N ASP A 14 8.95 -21.18 -2.12
CA ASP A 14 9.09 -22.35 -1.22
C ASP A 14 8.66 -21.95 0.21
N PRO A 15 7.50 -22.40 0.69
CA PRO A 15 7.00 -22.05 2.02
C PRO A 15 7.83 -22.64 3.18
N THR A 16 8.79 -23.51 2.89
CA THR A 16 9.67 -24.11 3.91
C THR A 16 10.98 -23.35 4.11
N GLN A 17 11.28 -22.40 3.21
CA GLN A 17 12.46 -21.55 3.31
C GLN A 17 12.13 -20.23 4.02
N ASP A 18 12.92 -19.92 5.03
CA ASP A 18 12.84 -18.62 5.72
C ASP A 18 13.49 -17.52 4.87
N GLY A 19 12.94 -16.30 4.99
CA GLY A 19 13.50 -15.09 4.38
C GLY A 19 12.83 -14.66 3.09
N LEU A 20 13.48 -13.72 2.40
CA LEU A 20 12.97 -13.07 1.21
C LEU A 20 13.20 -13.93 -0.04
N GLN A 21 12.15 -14.18 -0.78
CA GLN A 21 12.16 -14.96 -2.02
C GLN A 21 11.63 -14.11 -3.20
N LEU A 22 11.81 -14.59 -4.43
CA LEU A 22 11.41 -13.88 -5.66
C LEU A 22 11.95 -12.44 -5.68
N SER A 23 13.15 -12.25 -5.12
CA SER A 23 13.71 -10.92 -4.95
C SER A 23 14.34 -10.40 -6.24
N GLU A 24 14.06 -9.14 -6.54
CA GLU A 24 14.70 -8.38 -7.63
C GLU A 24 15.19 -7.05 -7.10
N ARG A 25 16.41 -6.66 -7.48
CA ARG A 25 17.02 -5.40 -7.06
C ARG A 25 17.68 -4.71 -8.24
N LEU A 26 17.26 -3.46 -8.49
CA LEU A 26 17.84 -2.57 -9.49
C LEU A 26 18.16 -1.21 -8.84
N ASN A 27 19.32 -0.65 -9.11
CA ASN A 27 19.66 0.71 -8.70
C ASN A 27 18.89 1.69 -9.61
N TRP A 28 17.80 2.28 -9.08
CA TRP A 28 16.97 3.18 -9.87
C TRP A 28 17.49 4.62 -9.88
N LEU A 29 17.67 5.20 -8.70
CA LEU A 29 18.19 6.56 -8.51
C LEU A 29 19.32 6.55 -7.46
N PRO A 30 20.56 6.18 -7.86
CA PRO A 30 21.68 5.98 -6.93
C PRO A 30 22.03 7.24 -6.13
N ASP A 31 21.94 8.41 -6.77
CA ASP A 31 22.26 9.72 -6.13
C ASP A 31 21.26 10.04 -4.98
N LEU A 32 20.04 9.50 -5.05
CA LEU A 32 19.02 9.63 -4.01
C LEU A 32 18.98 8.42 -3.07
N GLY A 33 19.84 7.41 -3.29
CA GLY A 33 19.85 6.20 -2.50
C GLY A 33 18.58 5.32 -2.69
N LEU A 34 17.80 5.54 -3.76
CA LEU A 34 16.57 4.82 -4.04
C LEU A 34 16.85 3.61 -4.93
N ALA A 35 16.54 2.44 -4.42
CA ALA A 35 16.61 1.19 -5.16
C ALA A 35 15.21 0.66 -5.50
N TRP A 36 15.04 0.11 -6.70
CA TRP A 36 13.94 -0.78 -6.99
C TRP A 36 14.26 -2.13 -6.35
N ALA A 37 13.80 -2.31 -5.14
CA ALA A 37 14.00 -3.54 -4.38
C ALA A 37 12.63 -4.15 -4.05
N VAL A 38 12.36 -5.32 -4.58
CA VAL A 38 11.11 -6.05 -4.38
C VAL A 38 11.40 -7.50 -4.02
N GLY A 39 10.49 -8.11 -3.28
CA GLY A 39 10.58 -9.52 -2.90
C GLY A 39 9.35 -9.93 -2.12
N ALA A 40 9.21 -11.22 -1.86
CA ALA A 40 8.11 -11.76 -1.08
C ALA A 40 8.63 -12.68 0.01
N ASP A 41 8.06 -12.54 1.20
CA ASP A 41 8.32 -13.41 2.36
C ASP A 41 7.06 -14.20 2.77
N GLY A 42 7.13 -14.92 3.88
CA GLY A 42 6.03 -15.74 4.40
C GLY A 42 4.78 -14.97 4.80
N LEU A 43 4.89 -13.64 5.03
CA LEU A 43 3.76 -12.77 5.35
C LEU A 43 3.22 -12.09 4.09
N SER A 44 4.09 -11.54 3.26
CA SER A 44 3.70 -10.75 2.08
C SER A 44 3.13 -11.63 0.95
N MET A 45 3.64 -12.83 0.74
CA MET A 45 3.17 -13.71 -0.34
C MET A 45 1.68 -14.09 -0.23
N PRO A 46 1.16 -14.54 0.94
CA PRO A 46 -0.28 -14.75 1.12
C PRO A 46 -1.11 -13.48 0.90
N LEU A 47 -0.61 -12.30 1.29
CA LEU A 47 -1.31 -11.03 1.09
C LEU A 47 -1.35 -10.63 -0.38
N ILE A 48 -0.29 -10.86 -1.15
CA ILE A 48 -0.25 -10.68 -2.60
C ILE A 48 -1.25 -11.60 -3.30
N LEU A 49 -1.33 -12.88 -2.90
CA LEU A 49 -2.31 -13.83 -3.41
C LEU A 49 -3.74 -13.39 -3.08
N LEU A 50 -3.98 -12.97 -1.84
CA LEU A 50 -5.28 -12.48 -1.39
C LEU A 50 -5.69 -11.22 -2.17
N THR A 51 -4.78 -10.29 -2.40
CA THR A 51 -5.01 -9.06 -3.16
C THR A 51 -5.49 -9.40 -4.57
N SER A 52 -4.71 -10.18 -5.30
CA SER A 52 -5.04 -10.55 -6.67
C SER A 52 -6.32 -11.40 -6.78
N PHE A 53 -6.63 -12.23 -5.78
CA PHE A 53 -7.87 -13.00 -5.70
C PHE A 53 -9.09 -12.09 -5.48
N ILE A 54 -9.03 -11.19 -4.50
CA ILE A 54 -10.13 -10.25 -4.23
C ILE A 54 -10.34 -9.31 -5.43
N THR A 55 -9.28 -8.88 -6.09
CA THR A 55 -9.39 -8.07 -7.31
C THR A 55 -10.10 -8.84 -8.43
N ALA A 56 -9.79 -10.11 -8.62
CA ALA A 56 -10.50 -10.94 -9.61
C ALA A 56 -12.00 -11.02 -9.31
N LEU A 57 -12.38 -11.20 -8.05
CA LEU A 57 -13.79 -11.19 -7.63
C LEU A 57 -14.43 -9.80 -7.78
N ALA A 58 -13.71 -8.73 -7.46
CA ALA A 58 -14.18 -7.36 -7.63
C ALA A 58 -14.42 -7.00 -9.10
N VAL A 59 -13.57 -7.48 -10.03
CA VAL A 59 -13.76 -7.33 -11.47
C VAL A 59 -15.04 -8.04 -11.91
N LEU A 60 -15.32 -9.25 -11.43
CA LEU A 60 -16.55 -9.99 -11.73
C LEU A 60 -17.79 -9.27 -11.15
N ALA A 61 -17.70 -8.76 -9.92
CA ALA A 61 -18.76 -7.99 -9.28
C ALA A 61 -19.02 -6.63 -9.98
N ALA A 62 -18.00 -6.09 -10.67
CA ALA A 62 -18.10 -4.84 -11.43
C ALA A 62 -18.77 -4.99 -12.81
N TRP A 63 -19.18 -6.22 -13.22
CA TRP A 63 -19.79 -6.46 -14.52
C TRP A 63 -20.96 -5.53 -14.88
N PRO A 64 -21.85 -5.13 -13.94
CA PRO A 64 -22.96 -4.23 -14.23
C PRO A 64 -22.58 -2.76 -14.44
N VAL A 65 -21.32 -2.38 -14.27
CA VAL A 65 -20.88 -0.98 -14.38
C VAL A 65 -20.96 -0.53 -15.84
N SER A 66 -21.93 0.34 -16.13
CA SER A 66 -22.19 0.87 -17.48
C SER A 66 -21.60 2.27 -17.71
N TYR A 67 -21.47 3.09 -16.65
CA TYR A 67 -20.93 4.44 -16.75
C TYR A 67 -19.41 4.40 -16.76
N LYS A 68 -18.80 4.88 -17.86
CA LYS A 68 -17.33 4.95 -18.07
C LYS A 68 -16.61 3.63 -17.68
N PRO A 69 -17.01 2.45 -18.19
CA PRO A 69 -16.46 1.19 -17.71
C PRO A 69 -14.95 1.05 -17.91
N LYS A 70 -14.40 1.56 -19.02
CA LYS A 70 -12.95 1.53 -19.27
C LYS A 70 -12.14 2.21 -18.16
N LEU A 71 -12.59 3.38 -17.71
CA LEU A 71 -11.93 4.11 -16.63
C LEU A 71 -12.10 3.39 -15.29
N PHE A 72 -13.29 2.81 -15.03
CA PHE A 72 -13.54 2.05 -13.81
C PHE A 72 -12.57 0.86 -13.67
N PHE A 73 -12.49 0.02 -14.69
CA PHE A 73 -11.61 -1.15 -14.66
C PHE A 73 -10.12 -0.77 -14.66
N PHE A 74 -9.73 0.30 -15.36
CA PHE A 74 -8.38 0.82 -15.30
C PHE A 74 -8.00 1.22 -13.87
N LEU A 75 -8.85 1.99 -13.17
CA LEU A 75 -8.59 2.43 -11.79
C LEU A 75 -8.60 1.23 -10.81
N LEU A 76 -9.48 0.26 -11.02
CA LEU A 76 -9.52 -0.95 -10.20
C LEU A 76 -8.23 -1.76 -10.32
N LEU A 77 -7.69 -1.91 -11.53
CA LEU A 77 -6.42 -2.60 -11.77
C LEU A 77 -5.21 -1.78 -11.34
N ALA A 78 -5.26 -0.45 -11.46
CA ALA A 78 -4.22 0.42 -10.93
C ALA A 78 -4.14 0.35 -9.39
N MET A 79 -5.29 0.26 -8.72
CA MET A 79 -5.37 0.02 -7.29
C MET A 79 -4.76 -1.34 -6.91
N ASP A 80 -5.09 -2.42 -7.63
CA ASP A 80 -4.49 -3.75 -7.46
C ASP A 80 -2.96 -3.72 -7.55
N GLY A 81 -2.45 -3.06 -8.60
CA GLY A 81 -1.01 -2.90 -8.78
C GLY A 81 -0.32 -2.17 -7.63
N GLY A 82 -0.92 -1.08 -7.14
CA GLY A 82 -0.42 -0.34 -5.97
C GLY A 82 -0.41 -1.20 -4.70
N GLN A 83 -1.49 -1.93 -4.43
CA GLN A 83 -1.60 -2.82 -3.28
C GLN A 83 -0.59 -3.97 -3.30
N ILE A 84 -0.39 -4.61 -4.46
CA ILE A 84 0.62 -5.66 -4.63
C ILE A 84 2.03 -5.07 -4.41
N ALA A 85 2.29 -3.88 -4.96
CA ALA A 85 3.58 -3.21 -4.80
C ALA A 85 3.90 -2.95 -3.32
N VAL A 86 2.94 -2.46 -2.53
CA VAL A 86 3.12 -2.21 -1.09
C VAL A 86 3.57 -3.46 -0.34
N PHE A 87 3.03 -4.64 -0.68
CA PHE A 87 3.41 -5.90 -0.04
C PHE A 87 4.74 -6.49 -0.54
N ALA A 88 5.21 -6.08 -1.72
CA ALA A 88 6.42 -6.63 -2.33
C ALA A 88 7.67 -5.77 -2.12
N VAL A 89 7.52 -4.48 -1.83
CA VAL A 89 8.62 -3.52 -1.75
C VAL A 89 9.51 -3.76 -0.53
N GLN A 90 10.84 -3.64 -0.72
CA GLN A 90 11.88 -3.82 0.30
C GLN A 90 12.69 -2.54 0.57
N ASP A 91 12.20 -1.39 0.10
CA ASP A 91 12.77 -0.06 0.29
C ASP A 91 11.71 0.87 0.85
N MET A 92 12.03 1.59 1.94
CA MET A 92 11.04 2.39 2.69
C MET A 92 10.54 3.62 1.91
N LEU A 93 11.37 4.21 1.05
CA LEU A 93 10.94 5.32 0.20
C LEU A 93 10.10 4.82 -0.96
N LEU A 94 10.46 3.69 -1.55
CA LEU A 94 9.66 3.01 -2.58
C LEU A 94 8.33 2.52 -2.00
N PHE A 95 8.31 2.07 -0.73
CA PHE A 95 7.07 1.74 0.00
C PHE A 95 6.14 2.94 0.08
N PHE A 96 6.66 4.12 0.45
CA PHE A 96 5.85 5.33 0.46
C PHE A 96 5.28 5.65 -0.93
N LEU A 97 6.07 5.53 -1.99
CA LEU A 97 5.59 5.76 -3.37
C LEU A 97 4.48 4.77 -3.78
N ALA A 98 4.65 3.49 -3.46
CA ALA A 98 3.63 2.47 -3.72
C ALA A 98 2.35 2.72 -2.91
N TRP A 99 2.50 3.17 -1.65
CA TRP A 99 1.40 3.53 -0.77
C TRP A 99 0.58 4.72 -1.30
N GLU A 100 1.24 5.73 -1.87
CA GLU A 100 0.57 6.88 -2.49
C GLU A 100 -0.09 6.53 -3.82
N LEU A 101 0.47 5.57 -4.57
CA LEU A 101 -0.04 5.19 -5.88
C LEU A 101 -1.50 4.72 -5.86
N GLU A 102 -1.94 4.08 -4.77
CA GLU A 102 -3.33 3.61 -4.64
C GLU A 102 -4.33 4.73 -4.30
N LEU A 103 -3.88 5.85 -3.71
CA LEU A 103 -4.80 6.89 -3.24
C LEU A 103 -5.61 7.52 -4.37
N LEU A 104 -4.96 7.81 -5.49
CA LEU A 104 -5.64 8.44 -6.63
C LEU A 104 -6.71 7.52 -7.24
N PRO A 105 -6.46 6.23 -7.53
CA PRO A 105 -7.50 5.29 -7.94
C PRO A 105 -8.68 5.21 -6.97
N VAL A 106 -8.44 5.08 -5.68
CA VAL A 106 -9.50 5.00 -4.67
C VAL A 106 -10.33 6.26 -4.63
N TYR A 107 -9.67 7.44 -4.61
CA TYR A 107 -10.34 8.73 -4.64
C TYR A 107 -11.29 8.86 -5.84
N LEU A 108 -10.78 8.54 -7.05
CA LEU A 108 -11.57 8.65 -8.27
C LEU A 108 -12.71 7.63 -8.32
N LEU A 109 -12.48 6.39 -7.85
CA LEU A 109 -13.52 5.36 -7.77
C LEU A 109 -14.65 5.80 -6.83
N LEU A 110 -14.33 6.36 -5.67
CA LEU A 110 -15.31 6.91 -4.73
C LEU A 110 -16.01 8.15 -5.30
N ALA A 111 -15.26 9.12 -5.86
CA ALA A 111 -15.79 10.39 -6.31
C ALA A 111 -16.71 10.28 -7.54
N ILE A 112 -16.45 9.31 -8.43
CA ILE A 112 -17.20 9.18 -9.69
C ILE A 112 -18.37 8.20 -9.55
N TRP A 113 -18.16 7.03 -8.93
CA TRP A 113 -19.15 5.94 -8.86
C TRP A 113 -19.76 5.74 -7.47
N GLY A 114 -19.32 6.49 -6.47
CA GLY A 114 -19.88 6.45 -5.12
C GLY A 114 -21.34 6.90 -5.04
N GLY A 115 -21.93 6.73 -3.86
CA GLY A 115 -23.32 7.06 -3.57
C GLY A 115 -23.62 8.58 -3.53
N LYS A 116 -24.59 8.96 -2.72
CA LYS A 116 -25.12 10.34 -2.69
C LYS A 116 -24.13 11.36 -2.11
N LYS A 117 -23.34 10.97 -1.10
CA LYS A 117 -22.35 11.84 -0.42
C LYS A 117 -20.90 11.55 -0.89
N ARG A 118 -20.74 10.96 -2.06
CA ARG A 118 -19.46 10.51 -2.62
C ARG A 118 -18.33 11.55 -2.58
N GLN A 119 -18.64 12.82 -2.90
CA GLN A 119 -17.63 13.89 -2.92
C GLN A 119 -17.08 14.17 -1.51
N TYR A 120 -17.95 14.24 -0.52
CA TYR A 120 -17.54 14.39 0.87
C TYR A 120 -16.71 13.20 1.34
N ALA A 121 -17.17 11.99 1.07
CA ALA A 121 -16.48 10.75 1.47
C ALA A 121 -15.09 10.64 0.80
N ALA A 122 -15.01 10.92 -0.50
CA ALA A 122 -13.75 10.88 -1.25
C ALA A 122 -12.76 11.95 -0.75
N THR A 123 -13.24 13.19 -0.56
CA THR A 123 -12.38 14.27 -0.04
C THR A 123 -11.90 13.99 1.38
N LYS A 124 -12.77 13.49 2.24
CA LYS A 124 -12.39 13.10 3.60
C LYS A 124 -11.36 11.96 3.60
N PHE A 125 -11.58 10.93 2.77
CA PHE A 125 -10.64 9.83 2.60
C PHE A 125 -9.25 10.34 2.20
N ILE A 126 -9.15 11.17 1.15
CA ILE A 126 -7.82 11.61 0.67
C ILE A 126 -7.12 12.52 1.67
N ILE A 127 -7.84 13.41 2.37
CA ILE A 127 -7.23 14.28 3.40
C ILE A 127 -6.67 13.46 4.55
N TYR A 128 -7.42 12.47 5.04
CA TYR A 128 -6.96 11.61 6.13
C TYR A 128 -5.77 10.75 5.70
N THR A 129 -5.86 10.08 4.57
CA THR A 129 -4.84 9.13 4.12
C THR A 129 -3.57 9.83 3.62
N ALA A 130 -3.68 10.84 2.76
CA ALA A 130 -2.52 11.59 2.30
C ALA A 130 -1.87 12.41 3.43
N GLY A 131 -2.68 12.99 4.36
CA GLY A 131 -2.13 13.68 5.52
C GLY A 131 -1.36 12.75 6.46
N SER A 132 -1.80 11.50 6.63
CA SER A 132 -1.11 10.52 7.45
C SER A 132 0.14 9.94 6.80
N SER A 133 0.14 9.76 5.48
CA SER A 133 1.28 9.20 4.76
C SER A 133 2.51 10.13 4.74
N LEU A 134 2.32 11.43 4.96
CA LEU A 134 3.45 12.35 5.19
C LEU A 134 4.34 11.91 6.36
N PHE A 135 3.78 11.25 7.37
CA PHE A 135 4.58 10.70 8.46
C PHE A 135 5.44 9.52 8.01
N ILE A 136 4.97 8.68 7.07
CA ILE A 136 5.80 7.63 6.45
C ILE A 136 6.97 8.28 5.73
N LEU A 137 6.71 9.31 4.91
CA LEU A 137 7.75 10.03 4.17
C LEU A 137 8.78 10.66 5.11
N LEU A 138 8.32 11.37 6.15
CA LEU A 138 9.22 12.01 7.11
C LEU A 138 10.10 10.99 7.84
N VAL A 139 9.54 9.85 8.25
CA VAL A 139 10.30 8.78 8.90
C VAL A 139 11.26 8.13 7.91
N ALA A 140 10.83 7.84 6.67
CA ALA A 140 11.70 7.28 5.65
C ALA A 140 12.92 8.19 5.41
N LEU A 141 12.68 9.49 5.20
CA LEU A 141 13.76 10.45 5.00
C LEU A 141 14.68 10.56 6.25
N ALA A 142 14.09 10.64 7.45
CA ALA A 142 14.85 10.72 8.68
C ALA A 142 15.76 9.50 8.91
N MET A 143 15.27 8.30 8.62
CA MET A 143 16.04 7.07 8.74
C MET A 143 17.05 6.90 7.60
N GLY A 144 16.65 7.16 6.36
CA GLY A 144 17.52 6.99 5.19
C GLY A 144 18.70 7.96 5.13
N PHE A 145 18.54 9.17 5.68
CA PHE A 145 19.64 10.16 5.80
C PHE A 145 20.41 10.06 7.12
N PHE A 146 20.08 9.10 7.98
CA PHE A 146 20.76 8.93 9.27
C PHE A 146 22.23 8.55 9.06
N GLY A 147 23.12 9.20 9.81
CA GLY A 147 24.57 8.92 9.78
C GLY A 147 25.36 9.69 8.71
N GLY A 148 24.71 10.43 7.83
CA GLY A 148 25.35 11.19 6.75
C GLY A 148 25.85 10.31 5.59
N GLY A 149 26.21 10.93 4.48
CA GLY A 149 26.63 10.22 3.27
C GLY A 149 25.51 10.04 2.25
N VAL A 150 25.64 9.05 1.36
CA VAL A 150 24.60 8.70 0.40
C VAL A 150 23.45 8.04 1.16
N PRO A 151 22.22 8.54 1.02
CA PRO A 151 21.07 7.96 1.72
C PRO A 151 20.82 6.52 1.27
N ASN A 152 20.26 5.70 2.17
CA ASN A 152 19.87 4.34 1.87
C ASN A 152 18.56 4.00 2.61
N PHE A 153 17.55 3.54 1.87
CA PHE A 153 16.20 3.29 2.37
C PHE A 153 15.84 1.80 2.41
N GLU A 154 16.77 0.90 2.02
CA GLU A 154 16.53 -0.54 2.04
C GLU A 154 16.35 -1.04 3.48
N TYR A 155 15.33 -1.87 3.73
CA TYR A 155 15.03 -2.40 5.07
C TYR A 155 16.19 -3.15 5.70
N THR A 156 16.96 -3.91 4.92
CA THR A 156 18.15 -4.63 5.40
C THR A 156 19.20 -3.67 5.93
N HIS A 157 19.48 -2.59 5.21
CA HIS A 157 20.43 -1.56 5.66
C HIS A 157 19.93 -0.82 6.90
N LEU A 158 18.65 -0.42 6.90
CA LEU A 158 18.06 0.30 8.04
C LEU A 158 18.03 -0.56 9.31
N ALA A 159 17.84 -1.87 9.20
CA ALA A 159 17.85 -2.80 10.32
C ALA A 159 19.23 -2.95 10.98
N GLU A 160 20.31 -2.75 10.23
CA GLU A 160 21.68 -2.83 10.74
C GLU A 160 22.13 -1.52 11.45
N GLN A 161 21.38 -0.42 11.28
CA GLN A 161 21.72 0.87 11.87
C GLN A 161 21.41 0.91 13.37
N SER A 162 22.31 1.49 14.15
CA SER A 162 22.12 1.73 15.57
C SER A 162 21.49 3.11 15.83
N PHE A 163 20.18 3.19 15.79
CA PHE A 163 19.45 4.42 16.11
C PHE A 163 19.38 4.64 17.64
N GLY A 164 19.56 5.86 18.09
CA GLY A 164 19.35 6.21 19.50
C GLY A 164 17.87 6.03 19.90
N THR A 165 17.62 5.66 21.16
CA THR A 165 16.25 5.35 21.65
C THR A 165 15.25 6.47 21.41
N GLY A 166 15.64 7.74 21.62
CA GLY A 166 14.75 8.88 21.37
C GLY A 166 14.33 9.01 19.91
N PHE A 167 15.28 8.77 18.98
CA PHE A 167 14.99 8.77 17.54
C PHE A 167 14.07 7.61 17.14
N GLN A 168 14.31 6.40 17.67
CA GLN A 168 13.44 5.24 17.44
C GLN A 168 12.02 5.52 17.90
N MET A 169 11.83 6.09 19.09
CA MET A 169 10.50 6.44 19.63
C MET A 169 9.78 7.47 18.77
N LEU A 170 10.51 8.45 18.23
CA LEU A 170 9.94 9.46 17.33
C LEU A 170 9.47 8.83 16.00
N CYS A 171 10.32 8.00 15.38
CA CYS A 171 9.99 7.27 14.16
C CYS A 171 8.80 6.32 14.39
N TYR A 172 8.79 5.58 15.50
CA TYR A 172 7.68 4.71 15.87
C TYR A 172 6.36 5.48 16.01
N ALA A 173 6.37 6.63 16.70
CA ALA A 173 5.19 7.47 16.85
C ALA A 173 4.66 7.98 15.51
N GLY A 174 5.57 8.39 14.60
CA GLY A 174 5.21 8.80 13.24
C GLY A 174 4.54 7.67 12.44
N LEU A 175 5.17 6.49 12.42
CA LEU A 175 4.60 5.31 11.73
C LEU A 175 3.29 4.86 12.36
N LEU A 176 3.17 4.92 13.71
CA LEU A 176 1.92 4.56 14.40
C LEU A 176 0.76 5.48 13.99
N ILE A 177 1.01 6.79 13.80
CA ILE A 177 0.00 7.72 13.31
C ILE A 177 -0.38 7.35 11.87
N ALA A 178 0.61 7.14 10.99
CA ALA A 178 0.37 6.83 9.58
C ALA A 178 -0.43 5.55 9.41
N PHE A 179 0.03 4.47 9.99
CA PHE A 179 -0.65 3.16 9.91
C PHE A 179 -1.95 3.15 10.72
N GLY A 180 -2.02 3.89 11.83
CA GLY A 180 -3.21 4.00 12.65
C GLY A 180 -4.38 4.71 11.96
N VAL A 181 -4.12 5.63 11.02
CA VAL A 181 -5.16 6.19 10.14
C VAL A 181 -5.64 5.12 9.16
N LYS A 182 -4.73 4.37 8.54
CA LYS A 182 -5.07 3.34 7.54
C LYS A 182 -5.80 2.16 8.17
N LEU A 183 -5.34 1.68 9.35
CA LEU A 183 -5.93 0.60 10.16
C LEU A 183 -7.18 1.04 10.94
N PRO A 184 -7.72 2.16 10.73
CA PRO A 184 -8.64 3.05 11.41
C PRO A 184 -8.71 2.89 12.95
N ILE A 185 -7.61 3.19 13.62
CA ILE A 185 -7.56 3.21 15.10
C ILE A 185 -8.30 4.45 15.61
N VAL A 186 -9.10 4.29 16.69
CA VAL A 186 -9.77 5.42 17.36
C VAL A 186 -8.73 6.37 17.97
N PRO A 187 -8.78 7.69 17.72
CA PRO A 187 -9.85 8.49 17.07
C PRO A 187 -9.67 8.72 15.54
N LEU A 188 -8.68 8.11 14.89
CA LEU A 188 -8.30 8.38 13.50
C LEU A 188 -9.18 7.67 12.46
N HIS A 189 -10.26 7.01 12.88
CA HIS A 189 -11.10 6.11 12.09
C HIS A 189 -12.26 6.78 11.34
N THR A 190 -12.50 8.07 11.54
CA THR A 190 -13.78 8.71 11.13
C THR A 190 -13.96 8.80 9.61
N TRP A 191 -12.91 8.60 8.80
CA TRP A 191 -13.00 8.52 7.35
C TRP A 191 -13.62 7.20 6.86
N LEU A 192 -13.44 6.12 7.64
CA LEU A 192 -13.84 4.77 7.26
C LEU A 192 -15.35 4.61 7.02
N PRO A 193 -16.25 4.98 7.97
CA PRO A 193 -17.70 4.85 7.76
C PRO A 193 -18.20 5.61 6.53
N ASP A 194 -17.65 6.80 6.27
CA ASP A 194 -18.04 7.63 5.14
C ASP A 194 -17.56 7.02 3.81
N ALA A 195 -16.29 6.62 3.72
CA ALA A 195 -15.73 6.03 2.52
C ALA A 195 -16.38 4.68 2.18
N HIS A 196 -16.56 3.81 3.17
CA HIS A 196 -17.17 2.48 2.99
C HIS A 196 -18.67 2.55 2.73
N GLY A 197 -19.38 3.50 3.36
CA GLY A 197 -20.80 3.69 3.15
C GLY A 197 -21.16 4.20 1.76
N GLU A 198 -20.25 4.96 1.13
CA GLU A 198 -20.45 5.52 -0.21
C GLU A 198 -19.81 4.67 -1.34
N ALA A 199 -18.92 3.73 -1.01
CA ALA A 199 -18.25 2.89 -2.01
C ALA A 199 -19.23 1.93 -2.72
N THR A 200 -19.04 1.73 -4.03
CA THR A 200 -19.70 0.65 -4.75
C THR A 200 -19.19 -0.72 -4.28
N ALA A 201 -19.99 -1.77 -4.41
CA ALA A 201 -19.63 -3.11 -3.93
C ALA A 201 -18.23 -3.58 -4.39
N PRO A 202 -17.82 -3.47 -5.68
CA PRO A 202 -16.48 -3.86 -6.12
C PRO A 202 -15.36 -3.06 -5.43
N VAL A 203 -15.57 -1.75 -5.27
CA VAL A 203 -14.59 -0.87 -4.60
C VAL A 203 -14.52 -1.19 -3.11
N HIS A 204 -15.67 -1.43 -2.47
CA HIS A 204 -15.74 -1.82 -1.06
C HIS A 204 -14.99 -3.13 -0.79
N MET A 205 -15.06 -4.11 -1.70
CA MET A 205 -14.34 -5.39 -1.56
C MET A 205 -12.83 -5.15 -1.43
N LEU A 206 -12.25 -4.27 -2.25
CA LEU A 206 -10.82 -3.94 -2.17
C LEU A 206 -10.48 -3.07 -0.96
N LEU A 207 -11.32 -2.08 -0.63
CA LEU A 207 -11.13 -1.24 0.56
C LEU A 207 -11.12 -2.09 1.84
N ALA A 208 -12.16 -2.89 2.06
CA ALA A 208 -12.30 -3.71 3.26
C ALA A 208 -11.38 -4.94 3.26
N GLY A 209 -11.20 -5.55 2.09
CA GLY A 209 -10.44 -6.79 1.94
C GLY A 209 -8.93 -6.59 2.05
N ILE A 210 -8.39 -5.52 1.49
CA ILE A 210 -6.94 -5.32 1.35
C ILE A 210 -6.46 -4.02 1.98
N LEU A 211 -7.05 -2.86 1.60
CA LEU A 211 -6.52 -1.55 1.98
C LEU A 211 -6.35 -1.38 3.50
N LEU A 212 -7.29 -1.87 4.30
CA LEU A 212 -7.18 -1.82 5.75
C LEU A 212 -6.07 -2.73 6.30
N LYS A 213 -5.82 -3.89 5.66
CA LYS A 213 -4.78 -4.85 6.07
C LYS A 213 -3.37 -4.33 5.82
N MET A 214 -3.19 -3.41 4.88
CA MET A 214 -1.89 -2.78 4.63
C MET A 214 -1.40 -1.93 5.81
N GLY A 215 -2.30 -1.47 6.68
CA GLY A 215 -1.95 -0.72 7.90
C GLY A 215 -1.65 -1.60 9.12
N GLY A 216 -1.97 -2.89 9.06
CA GLY A 216 -1.75 -3.86 10.17
C GLY A 216 -0.51 -4.65 9.97
#